data_c225f3d73a28ae55e3fc878b053f0f31
#
_entry.id   c225f3d73a28ae55e3fc878b053f0f31
#
_cell.length_a   1.000
_cell.length_b   1.000
_cell.length_c   1.000
_cell.angle_alpha   90.00
_cell.angle_beta   90.00
_cell.angle_gamma   90.00
#
_symmetry.space_group_name_H-M   'P 1'
#
loop_
_entity.id
_entity.type
_entity.pdbx_description
1 polymer ?
#
loop_
_entity_poly.entity_id
_entity_poly.type
_entity_poly.pdbx_seq_one_letter_code
_entity_poly.pdbx_strand_id
1 'polypeptide(L)'
;MLLASHLRRSRHGIYYFRIVLPDPLAAVLGQREGVRSLGIRSPKIARISGYQLSLRLTPILERLQRIMAIDPNSINPNDVRKLIVEGMVFQPDGGMRVARVETNNDPVIAKQEMKALEDTATAWRRVHDFTANLSDEEFAKRKAEAMRLRDEMLAMSAAPQPAAIPAPASMPVAGVSMPLRPSTLRQCFDAYIASKKKISESAKTAYKGSFELFAKLSGGESRMAHEITEVEFMEFNDALAFVPAHATKRGIELKRAADMIASPPMGKDKAGNPVDYDAISGNTANLHCTNLQGFFDYVINSGRRNGDNPFVKLPRHSDGEEIGGADGFDEHELRAIFKPESLMQAKRPSQFWTPLLALYTGARLNELACLKLADFVEEKGIPCISIRYVPRAKPGTIEHNKKKAARSVKTATSIRLVPLHPDLYEIGIEAYMDDVRAIGGTRFFPTLPSDTKGKRERRLSHDGNTYLKKVGVHVPRKKVMHSFRDTVCEMLAVPDMDDVRADQWTGHASQTVKGRHYRRSKAAIQLQAKEGFGALNFPFIDIEALQYRHGWFNEYNKANMVP
;
A
#
# COMPACT_ATOMS: atom_id res chain seq x y z
N MET A 1 -29.19 -21.19 10.93
CA MET A 1 -28.27 -20.15 10.39
C MET A 1 -28.65 -19.91 8.93
N LEU A 2 -29.31 -18.80 8.62
CA LEU A 2 -29.76 -18.48 7.26
C LEU A 2 -28.53 -18.25 6.36
N LEU A 3 -28.44 -19.02 5.27
CA LEU A 3 -27.45 -18.81 4.22
C LEU A 3 -27.77 -17.48 3.50
N ALA A 4 -26.71 -16.72 3.14
CA ALA A 4 -26.89 -15.56 2.27
C ALA A 4 -27.53 -16.01 0.95
N SER A 5 -28.44 -15.19 0.36
CA SER A 5 -29.26 -15.53 -0.81
C SER A 5 -28.47 -16.04 -2.04
N HIS A 6 -27.17 -15.74 -2.10
CA HIS A 6 -26.29 -16.13 -3.20
C HIS A 6 -25.40 -17.36 -2.90
N LEU A 7 -25.65 -18.10 -1.81
CA LEU A 7 -24.84 -19.26 -1.44
C LEU A 7 -25.67 -20.54 -1.35
N ARG A 8 -25.14 -21.60 -1.94
CA ARG A 8 -25.67 -22.96 -1.82
C ARG A 8 -24.56 -23.87 -1.28
N ARG A 9 -24.89 -24.73 -0.31
CA ARG A 9 -23.96 -25.74 0.22
C ARG A 9 -24.26 -27.10 -0.39
N SER A 10 -23.23 -27.78 -0.89
CA SER A 10 -23.35 -29.15 -1.38
C SER A 10 -23.43 -30.15 -0.22
N ARG A 11 -23.83 -31.40 -0.53
CA ARG A 11 -23.82 -32.55 0.41
C ARG A 11 -22.40 -32.84 0.95
N HIS A 12 -21.35 -32.46 0.22
CA HIS A 12 -19.94 -32.62 0.63
C HIS A 12 -19.38 -31.42 1.38
N GLY A 13 -20.23 -30.47 1.80
CA GLY A 13 -19.85 -29.30 2.59
C GLY A 13 -19.21 -28.15 1.81
N ILE A 14 -19.06 -28.26 0.49
CA ILE A 14 -18.50 -27.20 -0.38
C ILE A 14 -19.59 -26.17 -0.69
N TYR A 15 -19.24 -24.89 -0.61
CA TYR A 15 -20.11 -23.77 -0.96
C TYR A 15 -20.00 -23.42 -2.43
N TYR A 16 -21.16 -23.10 -3.02
CA TYR A 16 -21.31 -22.62 -4.39
C TYR A 16 -21.89 -21.22 -4.35
N PHE A 17 -21.35 -20.35 -5.19
CA PHE A 17 -21.96 -19.06 -5.49
C PHE A 17 -23.05 -19.27 -6.54
N ARG A 18 -24.21 -18.64 -6.32
CA ARG A 18 -25.37 -18.71 -7.19
C ARG A 18 -25.87 -17.30 -7.45
N ILE A 19 -26.15 -16.95 -8.69
CA ILE A 19 -26.76 -15.69 -9.08
C ILE A 19 -27.91 -15.96 -10.05
N VAL A 20 -29.05 -15.32 -9.81
CA VAL A 20 -30.20 -15.38 -10.71
C VAL A 20 -29.95 -14.39 -11.86
N LEU A 21 -30.11 -14.85 -13.07
CA LEU A 21 -29.97 -14.04 -14.27
C LEU A 21 -31.28 -13.32 -14.58
N PRO A 22 -31.25 -12.05 -15.01
CA PRO A 22 -32.46 -11.35 -15.52
C PRO A 22 -33.09 -12.10 -16.68
N ASP A 23 -34.41 -12.07 -16.78
CA ASP A 23 -35.16 -12.85 -17.77
C ASP A 23 -34.68 -12.70 -19.22
N PRO A 24 -34.35 -11.48 -19.74
CA PRO A 24 -33.81 -11.34 -21.09
C PRO A 24 -32.45 -12.06 -21.27
N LEU A 25 -31.59 -12.01 -20.24
CA LEU A 25 -30.28 -12.65 -20.27
C LEU A 25 -30.43 -14.18 -20.11
N ALA A 26 -31.38 -14.63 -19.29
CA ALA A 26 -31.69 -16.02 -19.10
C ALA A 26 -32.20 -16.69 -20.40
N ALA A 27 -33.00 -15.97 -21.18
CA ALA A 27 -33.49 -16.41 -22.48
C ALA A 27 -32.35 -16.58 -23.51
N VAL A 28 -31.38 -15.64 -23.53
CA VAL A 28 -30.22 -15.70 -24.43
C VAL A 28 -29.25 -16.82 -24.05
N LEU A 29 -29.01 -17.02 -22.75
CA LEU A 29 -28.04 -18.01 -22.25
C LEU A 29 -28.65 -19.41 -22.05
N GLY A 30 -29.95 -19.56 -22.20
CA GLY A 30 -30.67 -20.83 -22.01
C GLY A 30 -30.64 -21.36 -20.56
N GLN A 31 -30.32 -20.51 -19.59
CA GLN A 31 -30.24 -20.88 -18.17
C GLN A 31 -30.66 -19.73 -17.26
N ARG A 32 -31.43 -20.05 -16.20
CA ARG A 32 -31.93 -19.03 -15.25
C ARG A 32 -30.98 -18.66 -14.14
N GLU A 33 -29.97 -19.44 -13.93
CA GLU A 33 -29.00 -19.25 -12.82
C GLU A 33 -27.58 -19.50 -13.26
N GLY A 34 -26.67 -18.63 -12.83
CA GLY A 34 -25.23 -18.88 -12.86
C GLY A 34 -24.79 -19.53 -11.55
N VAL A 35 -24.16 -20.69 -11.61
CA VAL A 35 -23.68 -21.41 -10.42
C VAL A 35 -22.20 -21.73 -10.58
N ARG A 36 -21.39 -21.36 -9.57
CA ARG A 36 -19.96 -21.65 -9.56
C ARG A 36 -19.50 -22.15 -8.20
N SER A 37 -18.71 -23.22 -8.19
CA SER A 37 -18.06 -23.71 -6.96
C SER A 37 -17.06 -22.68 -6.44
N LEU A 38 -17.11 -22.41 -5.13
CA LEU A 38 -16.12 -21.59 -4.46
C LEU A 38 -14.91 -22.41 -3.97
N GLY A 39 -15.01 -23.75 -3.94
CA GLY A 39 -13.99 -24.62 -3.35
C GLY A 39 -13.87 -24.49 -1.82
N ILE A 40 -14.73 -23.71 -1.20
CA ILE A 40 -14.66 -23.30 0.21
C ILE A 40 -15.61 -24.16 1.05
N ARG A 41 -15.13 -24.66 2.19
CA ARG A 41 -15.92 -25.38 3.18
C ARG A 41 -16.32 -24.55 4.40
N SER A 42 -15.58 -23.46 4.67
CA SER A 42 -15.89 -22.55 5.77
C SER A 42 -17.09 -21.65 5.44
N PRO A 43 -18.16 -21.64 6.25
CA PRO A 43 -19.33 -20.79 6.02
C PRO A 43 -19.00 -19.30 6.10
N LYS A 44 -18.06 -18.90 6.95
CA LYS A 44 -17.65 -17.49 7.12
C LYS A 44 -16.92 -16.99 5.86
N ILE A 45 -15.96 -17.75 5.36
CA ILE A 45 -15.18 -17.39 4.15
C ILE A 45 -16.10 -17.44 2.91
N ALA A 46 -16.99 -18.44 2.82
CA ALA A 46 -17.93 -18.52 1.72
C ALA A 46 -18.88 -17.32 1.63
N ARG A 47 -19.32 -16.77 2.77
CA ARG A 47 -20.15 -15.54 2.80
C ARG A 47 -19.39 -14.34 2.28
N ILE A 48 -18.15 -14.14 2.71
CA ILE A 48 -17.30 -13.02 2.25
C ILE A 48 -17.08 -13.12 0.74
N SER A 49 -16.65 -14.28 0.26
CA SER A 49 -16.44 -14.50 -1.18
C SER A 49 -17.72 -14.37 -2.01
N GLY A 50 -18.84 -14.88 -1.50
CA GLY A 50 -20.14 -14.74 -2.14
C GLY A 50 -20.62 -13.30 -2.22
N TYR A 51 -20.42 -12.52 -1.15
CA TYR A 51 -20.74 -11.10 -1.12
C TYR A 51 -19.86 -10.29 -2.09
N GLN A 52 -18.55 -10.54 -2.13
CA GLN A 52 -17.63 -9.89 -3.08
C GLN A 52 -17.98 -10.19 -4.54
N LEU A 53 -18.35 -11.44 -4.86
CA LEU A 53 -18.80 -11.80 -6.20
C LEU A 53 -20.12 -11.12 -6.55
N SER A 54 -21.07 -11.06 -5.61
CA SER A 54 -22.34 -10.36 -5.80
C SER A 54 -22.13 -8.88 -6.09
N LEU A 55 -21.31 -8.17 -5.30
CA LEU A 55 -20.97 -6.76 -5.52
C LEU A 55 -20.36 -6.49 -6.90
N ARG A 56 -19.58 -7.42 -7.44
CA ARG A 56 -18.97 -7.29 -8.76
C ARG A 56 -19.92 -7.61 -9.91
N LEU A 57 -20.77 -8.60 -9.73
CA LEU A 57 -21.64 -9.10 -10.81
C LEU A 57 -22.96 -8.35 -10.92
N THR A 58 -23.54 -7.89 -9.80
CA THR A 58 -24.82 -7.17 -9.81
C THR A 58 -24.80 -5.92 -10.72
N PRO A 59 -23.81 -5.01 -10.64
CA PRO A 59 -23.76 -3.85 -11.54
C PRO A 59 -23.61 -4.22 -13.02
N ILE A 60 -22.91 -5.32 -13.30
CA ILE A 60 -22.74 -5.82 -14.67
C ILE A 60 -24.08 -6.35 -15.20
N LEU A 61 -24.81 -7.14 -14.41
CA LEU A 61 -26.12 -7.66 -14.78
C LEU A 61 -27.16 -6.55 -14.95
N GLU A 62 -27.18 -5.57 -14.07
CA GLU A 62 -28.05 -4.39 -14.18
C GLU A 62 -27.76 -3.57 -15.45
N ARG A 63 -26.48 -3.43 -15.79
CA ARG A 63 -26.07 -2.74 -17.02
C ARG A 63 -26.50 -3.52 -18.26
N LEU A 64 -26.29 -4.85 -18.27
CA LEU A 64 -26.74 -5.72 -19.36
C LEU A 64 -28.27 -5.69 -19.49
N GLN A 65 -29.01 -5.74 -18.38
CA GLN A 65 -30.48 -5.66 -18.38
C GLN A 65 -30.96 -4.33 -18.97
N ARG A 66 -30.33 -3.20 -18.63
CA ARG A 66 -30.63 -1.88 -19.24
C ARG A 66 -30.37 -1.87 -20.74
N ILE A 67 -29.25 -2.43 -21.18
CA ILE A 67 -28.92 -2.51 -22.62
C ILE A 67 -29.93 -3.38 -23.36
N MET A 68 -30.38 -4.51 -22.78
CA MET A 68 -31.34 -5.43 -23.39
C MET A 68 -32.79 -4.94 -23.31
N ALA A 69 -33.11 -3.99 -22.41
CA ALA A 69 -34.42 -3.35 -22.30
C ALA A 69 -34.59 -2.15 -23.25
N ILE A 70 -33.54 -1.74 -23.96
CA ILE A 70 -33.62 -0.67 -24.96
C ILE A 70 -34.27 -1.27 -26.22
N ASP A 71 -35.43 -0.72 -26.62
CA ASP A 71 -36.04 -1.07 -27.90
C ASP A 71 -35.07 -0.71 -29.04
N PRO A 72 -34.66 -1.70 -29.86
CA PRO A 72 -33.74 -1.43 -30.99
C PRO A 72 -34.26 -0.35 -31.95
N ASN A 73 -35.58 -0.14 -32.02
CA ASN A 73 -36.21 0.87 -32.88
C ASN A 73 -36.21 2.29 -32.23
N SER A 74 -35.95 2.39 -30.94
CA SER A 74 -35.86 3.68 -30.22
C SER A 74 -34.46 4.25 -30.17
N ILE A 75 -33.45 3.52 -30.64
CA ILE A 75 -32.07 3.95 -30.64
C ILE A 75 -31.84 4.86 -31.84
N ASN A 76 -31.49 6.13 -31.60
CA ASN A 76 -30.99 6.98 -32.65
C ASN A 76 -29.65 6.40 -33.16
N PRO A 77 -29.54 6.02 -34.45
CA PRO A 77 -28.30 5.44 -34.99
C PRO A 77 -27.06 6.31 -34.78
N ASN A 78 -27.24 7.62 -34.56
CA ASN A 78 -26.18 8.57 -34.31
C ASN A 78 -25.62 8.53 -32.86
N ASP A 79 -26.36 7.95 -31.92
CA ASP A 79 -25.95 7.86 -30.52
C ASP A 79 -25.20 6.56 -30.19
N VAL A 80 -25.14 5.62 -31.13
CA VAL A 80 -24.46 4.33 -30.96
C VAL A 80 -23.03 4.44 -31.49
N ARG A 81 -22.06 4.28 -30.61
CA ARG A 81 -20.66 4.06 -31.03
C ARG A 81 -20.58 2.72 -31.74
N LYS A 82 -20.49 2.73 -33.05
CA LYS A 82 -20.49 1.54 -33.88
C LYS A 82 -19.20 1.48 -34.69
N LEU A 83 -18.15 0.93 -34.13
CA LEU A 83 -17.00 0.47 -34.90
C LEU A 83 -17.15 -1.01 -35.23
N ILE A 84 -17.42 -1.34 -36.49
CA ILE A 84 -17.39 -2.71 -36.97
C ILE A 84 -16.10 -2.91 -37.75
N VAL A 85 -15.30 -3.90 -37.32
CA VAL A 85 -14.09 -4.32 -37.99
C VAL A 85 -14.23 -5.78 -38.36
N GLU A 86 -14.32 -6.07 -39.65
CA GLU A 86 -14.46 -7.43 -40.16
C GLU A 86 -13.19 -7.86 -40.91
N GLY A 87 -12.82 -9.13 -40.78
CA GLY A 87 -11.69 -9.72 -41.51
C GLY A 87 -10.34 -9.08 -41.15
N MET A 88 -10.13 -8.76 -39.87
CA MET A 88 -8.84 -8.29 -39.39
C MET A 88 -7.83 -9.44 -39.40
N VAL A 89 -6.78 -9.28 -40.18
CA VAL A 89 -5.68 -10.25 -40.31
C VAL A 89 -4.35 -9.53 -40.08
N PHE A 90 -3.58 -10.03 -39.14
CA PHE A 90 -2.22 -9.57 -38.90
C PHE A 90 -1.27 -10.27 -39.87
N GLN A 91 -0.50 -9.49 -40.60
CA GLN A 91 0.40 -9.97 -41.65
C GLN A 91 1.78 -10.35 -41.06
N PRO A 92 2.50 -11.30 -41.67
CA PRO A 92 3.84 -11.68 -41.25
C PRO A 92 4.89 -10.55 -41.35
N ASP A 93 4.62 -9.52 -42.13
CA ASP A 93 5.48 -8.33 -42.31
C ASP A 93 5.22 -7.23 -41.26
N GLY A 94 4.43 -7.51 -40.22
CA GLY A 94 4.03 -6.54 -39.21
C GLY A 94 2.90 -5.61 -39.63
N GLY A 95 2.33 -5.81 -40.83
CA GLY A 95 1.15 -5.10 -41.29
C GLY A 95 -0.14 -5.64 -40.67
N MET A 96 -1.19 -4.84 -40.75
CA MET A 96 -2.56 -5.25 -40.41
C MET A 96 -3.46 -5.00 -41.61
N ARG A 97 -4.20 -6.03 -42.04
CA ARG A 97 -5.18 -5.94 -43.12
C ARG A 97 -6.57 -6.09 -42.55
N VAL A 98 -7.46 -5.19 -42.95
CA VAL A 98 -8.87 -5.23 -42.55
C VAL A 98 -9.70 -5.28 -43.82
N ALA A 99 -10.66 -6.22 -43.87
CA ALA A 99 -11.54 -6.40 -45.03
C ALA A 99 -12.62 -5.31 -45.09
N ARG A 100 -13.18 -4.95 -43.93
CA ARG A 100 -14.23 -3.95 -43.84
C ARG A 100 -14.13 -3.17 -42.53
N VAL A 101 -14.29 -1.86 -42.58
CA VAL A 101 -14.43 -0.97 -41.43
C VAL A 101 -15.68 -0.13 -41.62
N GLU A 102 -16.57 -0.14 -40.65
CA GLU A 102 -17.70 0.80 -40.59
C GLU A 102 -17.55 1.63 -39.33
N THR A 103 -17.50 2.94 -39.48
CA THR A 103 -17.41 3.91 -38.38
C THR A 103 -18.76 4.58 -38.14
N ASN A 104 -18.87 5.33 -37.05
CA ASN A 104 -20.03 6.16 -36.77
C ASN A 104 -20.21 7.25 -37.86
N ASN A 105 -21.46 7.65 -38.10
CA ASN A 105 -21.79 8.69 -39.04
C ASN A 105 -21.37 10.10 -38.56
N ASP A 106 -21.11 10.29 -37.26
CA ASP A 106 -20.56 11.54 -36.74
C ASP A 106 -19.06 11.63 -37.07
N PRO A 107 -18.60 12.67 -37.76
CA PRO A 107 -17.21 12.81 -38.21
C PRO A 107 -16.20 12.86 -37.05
N VAL A 108 -16.60 13.36 -35.88
CA VAL A 108 -15.72 13.44 -34.69
C VAL A 108 -15.54 12.07 -34.07
N ILE A 109 -16.64 11.31 -33.94
CA ILE A 109 -16.63 9.96 -33.40
C ILE A 109 -15.92 9.01 -34.38
N ALA A 110 -16.21 9.09 -35.67
CA ALA A 110 -15.54 8.32 -36.72
C ALA A 110 -14.02 8.52 -36.71
N LYS A 111 -13.55 9.75 -36.51
CA LYS A 111 -12.12 10.03 -36.39
C LYS A 111 -11.47 9.41 -35.16
N GLN A 112 -12.19 9.36 -34.01
CA GLN A 112 -11.70 8.71 -32.80
C GLN A 112 -11.63 7.18 -32.96
N GLU A 113 -12.62 6.59 -33.63
CA GLU A 113 -12.70 5.16 -33.91
C GLU A 113 -11.59 4.72 -34.88
N MET A 114 -11.35 5.49 -35.95
CA MET A 114 -10.25 5.24 -36.87
C MET A 114 -8.90 5.36 -36.20
N LYS A 115 -8.72 6.35 -35.32
CA LYS A 115 -7.50 6.49 -34.53
C LYS A 115 -7.24 5.29 -33.63
N ALA A 116 -8.28 4.73 -32.99
CA ALA A 116 -8.15 3.52 -32.16
C ALA A 116 -7.69 2.31 -32.99
N LEU A 117 -8.13 2.20 -34.24
CA LEU A 117 -7.70 1.16 -35.18
C LEU A 117 -6.22 1.35 -35.58
N GLU A 118 -5.82 2.57 -35.88
CA GLU A 118 -4.42 2.93 -36.18
C GLU A 118 -3.48 2.65 -35.00
N ASP A 119 -3.92 2.99 -33.77
CA ASP A 119 -3.16 2.69 -32.54
C ASP A 119 -2.97 1.17 -32.36
N THR A 120 -3.98 0.37 -32.69
CA THR A 120 -3.92 -1.10 -32.68
C THR A 120 -2.92 -1.63 -33.71
N ALA A 121 -2.95 -1.11 -34.94
CA ALA A 121 -1.99 -1.46 -35.98
C ALA A 121 -0.55 -1.07 -35.62
N THR A 122 -0.39 0.10 -34.99
CA THR A 122 0.92 0.57 -34.51
C THR A 122 1.45 -0.29 -33.37
N ALA A 123 0.59 -0.69 -32.45
CA ALA A 123 0.97 -1.60 -31.36
C ALA A 123 1.41 -2.96 -31.90
N TRP A 124 0.67 -3.50 -32.87
CA TRP A 124 1.05 -4.75 -33.55
C TRP A 124 2.41 -4.65 -34.24
N ARG A 125 2.65 -3.59 -35.02
CA ARG A 125 3.92 -3.36 -35.71
C ARG A 125 5.10 -3.31 -34.74
N ARG A 126 4.94 -2.65 -33.58
CA ARG A 126 5.96 -2.62 -32.51
C ARG A 126 6.27 -4.01 -31.96
N VAL A 127 5.25 -4.85 -31.78
CA VAL A 127 5.43 -6.25 -31.32
C VAL A 127 6.16 -7.06 -32.39
N HIS A 128 5.78 -6.88 -33.65
CA HIS A 128 6.42 -7.53 -34.80
C HIS A 128 7.90 -7.13 -34.92
N ASP A 129 8.21 -5.82 -34.89
CA ASP A 129 9.57 -5.29 -34.99
C ASP A 129 10.45 -5.76 -33.83
N PHE A 130 9.86 -5.89 -32.64
CA PHE A 130 10.54 -6.46 -31.47
C PHE A 130 10.86 -7.96 -31.66
N THR A 131 9.94 -8.70 -32.26
CA THR A 131 10.12 -10.15 -32.50
C THR A 131 10.98 -10.45 -33.71
N ALA A 132 10.93 -9.63 -34.76
CA ALA A 132 11.72 -9.76 -36.00
C ALA A 132 13.23 -9.52 -35.80
N ASN A 133 13.61 -8.80 -34.75
CA ASN A 133 15.01 -8.57 -34.37
C ASN A 133 15.63 -9.69 -33.51
N LEU A 134 14.86 -10.72 -33.19
CA LEU A 134 15.37 -11.91 -32.52
C LEU A 134 15.82 -12.92 -33.56
N SER A 135 17.02 -13.49 -33.41
CA SER A 135 17.43 -14.64 -34.24
C SER A 135 16.44 -15.79 -34.05
N ASP A 136 16.26 -16.61 -35.10
CA ASP A 136 15.37 -17.79 -35.04
C ASP A 136 15.71 -18.71 -33.85
N GLU A 137 16.96 -18.77 -33.48
CA GLU A 137 17.49 -19.56 -32.37
C GLU A 137 17.08 -18.94 -31.01
N GLU A 138 17.16 -17.63 -30.85
CA GLU A 138 16.70 -16.90 -29.65
C GLU A 138 15.18 -16.93 -29.52
N PHE A 139 14.46 -16.83 -30.64
CA PHE A 139 13.00 -16.93 -30.64
C PHE A 139 12.55 -18.35 -30.27
N ALA A 140 13.18 -19.39 -30.81
CA ALA A 140 12.91 -20.77 -30.46
C ALA A 140 13.22 -21.06 -28.99
N LYS A 141 14.33 -20.53 -28.45
CA LYS A 141 14.73 -20.66 -27.05
C LYS A 141 13.73 -20.03 -26.11
N ARG A 142 13.30 -18.78 -26.36
CA ARG A 142 12.30 -18.08 -25.56
C ARG A 142 10.91 -18.69 -25.65
N LYS A 143 10.54 -19.19 -26.83
CA LYS A 143 9.31 -19.96 -27.04
C LYS A 143 9.30 -21.25 -26.25
N ALA A 144 10.41 -21.99 -26.26
CA ALA A 144 10.57 -23.22 -25.49
C ALA A 144 10.52 -22.96 -23.98
N GLU A 145 11.16 -21.89 -23.52
CA GLU A 145 11.13 -21.46 -22.12
C GLU A 145 9.72 -21.03 -21.65
N ALA A 146 8.99 -20.28 -22.48
CA ALA A 146 7.61 -19.90 -22.23
C ALA A 146 6.66 -21.11 -22.21
N MET A 147 6.86 -22.08 -23.10
CA MET A 147 6.11 -23.33 -23.10
C MET A 147 6.42 -24.18 -21.87
N ARG A 148 7.67 -24.26 -21.47
CA ARG A 148 8.09 -24.97 -20.26
C ARG A 148 7.48 -24.35 -19.00
N LEU A 149 7.50 -23.02 -18.86
CA LEU A 149 6.84 -22.31 -17.77
C LEU A 149 5.32 -22.53 -17.76
N ARG A 150 4.68 -22.56 -18.94
CA ARG A 150 3.26 -22.89 -19.06
C ARG A 150 2.97 -24.32 -18.61
N ASP A 151 3.79 -25.27 -19.03
CA ASP A 151 3.60 -26.68 -18.71
C ASP A 151 3.91 -26.96 -17.23
N GLU A 152 4.87 -26.26 -16.64
CA GLU A 152 5.12 -26.24 -15.19
C GLU A 152 3.91 -25.66 -14.42
N MET A 153 3.31 -24.55 -14.89
CA MET A 153 2.09 -24.00 -14.29
C MET A 153 0.88 -24.95 -14.44
N LEU A 154 0.75 -25.64 -15.56
CA LEU A 154 -0.30 -26.64 -15.77
C LEU A 154 -0.09 -27.89 -14.90
N ALA A 155 1.14 -28.34 -14.74
CA ALA A 155 1.51 -29.46 -13.87
C ALA A 155 1.25 -29.14 -12.38
N MET A 156 1.44 -27.88 -11.96
CA MET A 156 1.09 -27.40 -10.61
C MET A 156 -0.42 -27.33 -10.37
N SER A 157 -1.24 -27.30 -11.42
CA SER A 157 -2.71 -27.22 -11.31
C SER A 157 -3.42 -28.57 -11.41
N ALA A 158 -2.72 -29.67 -11.71
CA ALA A 158 -3.27 -31.01 -11.81
C ALA A 158 -3.21 -31.72 -10.45
N ALA A 159 -4.38 -32.02 -9.87
CA ALA A 159 -4.49 -32.81 -8.65
C ALA A 159 -4.12 -34.28 -8.85
N PRO A 160 -3.62 -34.98 -7.83
CA PRO A 160 -3.07 -36.31 -7.96
C PRO A 160 -4.14 -37.38 -8.20
N GLN A 161 -3.92 -38.26 -9.14
CA GLN A 161 -4.64 -39.54 -9.28
C GLN A 161 -3.85 -40.68 -8.64
N PRO A 162 -4.55 -41.74 -8.17
CA PRO A 162 -3.95 -42.78 -7.34
C PRO A 162 -3.09 -43.80 -8.10
N ALA A 163 -2.22 -44.38 -7.36
CA ALA A 163 -1.10 -45.25 -7.71
C ALA A 163 -1.40 -46.43 -8.65
N ALA A 164 -0.48 -46.70 -9.56
CA ALA A 164 -0.25 -48.00 -10.20
C ALA A 164 1.25 -48.34 -10.20
N ILE A 165 1.50 -49.48 -9.76
CA ILE A 165 2.55 -50.51 -9.61
C ILE A 165 3.89 -50.35 -10.41
N PRO A 166 5.03 -50.85 -9.89
CA PRO A 166 6.37 -50.31 -10.09
C PRO A 166 7.13 -50.87 -11.29
N ALA A 167 7.95 -50.06 -11.91
CA ALA A 167 9.02 -50.46 -12.79
C ALA A 167 10.38 -49.92 -12.31
N PRO A 168 11.51 -50.50 -12.73
CA PRO A 168 12.69 -50.68 -11.89
C PRO A 168 13.54 -49.42 -11.68
N ALA A 169 14.26 -49.47 -10.59
CA ALA A 169 15.11 -48.43 -10.02
C ALA A 169 16.07 -47.77 -11.03
N SER A 170 15.86 -46.47 -11.27
CA SER A 170 16.91 -45.54 -11.66
C SER A 170 17.45 -44.88 -10.39
N MET A 171 18.75 -44.95 -10.21
CA MET A 171 19.45 -44.42 -9.05
C MET A 171 19.18 -42.92 -8.86
N PRO A 172 18.94 -42.43 -7.66
CA PRO A 172 18.76 -41.02 -7.41
C PRO A 172 20.07 -40.27 -7.68
N VAL A 173 20.03 -39.30 -8.58
CA VAL A 173 21.06 -38.27 -8.62
C VAL A 173 20.96 -37.54 -7.26
N ALA A 174 21.87 -37.85 -6.36
CA ALA A 174 22.02 -37.17 -5.11
C ALA A 174 22.21 -35.66 -5.39
N GLY A 175 21.17 -34.89 -5.15
CA GLY A 175 21.33 -33.45 -5.03
C GLY A 175 22.42 -33.22 -4.00
N VAL A 176 23.45 -32.46 -4.35
CA VAL A 176 24.54 -32.09 -3.46
C VAL A 176 23.92 -31.25 -2.35
N SER A 177 23.45 -31.92 -1.30
CA SER A 177 23.04 -31.22 -0.08
C SER A 177 24.29 -30.59 0.50
N MET A 178 24.32 -29.27 0.55
CA MET A 178 25.41 -28.58 1.26
C MET A 178 25.53 -29.18 2.67
N PRO A 179 26.75 -29.45 3.13
CA PRO A 179 26.94 -30.01 4.46
C PRO A 179 26.31 -29.07 5.50
N LEU A 180 25.47 -29.62 6.36
CA LEU A 180 24.80 -28.89 7.43
C LEU A 180 25.86 -28.18 8.29
N ARG A 181 25.69 -26.89 8.51
CA ARG A 181 26.50 -26.06 9.42
C ARG A 181 25.72 -25.79 10.67
N PRO A 182 25.81 -26.65 11.71
CA PRO A 182 25.04 -26.46 12.92
C PRO A 182 25.33 -25.08 13.53
N SER A 183 24.27 -24.31 13.77
CA SER A 183 24.38 -22.95 14.29
C SER A 183 23.17 -22.66 15.17
N THR A 184 23.37 -21.92 16.26
CA THR A 184 22.26 -21.47 17.10
C THR A 184 21.43 -20.42 16.37
N LEU A 185 20.19 -20.23 16.79
CA LEU A 185 19.33 -19.16 16.26
C LEU A 185 20.02 -17.80 16.36
N ARG A 186 20.71 -17.52 17.48
CA ARG A 186 21.44 -16.27 17.67
C ARG A 186 22.57 -16.10 16.65
N GLN A 187 23.40 -17.10 16.46
CA GLN A 187 24.47 -17.10 15.47
C GLN A 187 23.93 -16.90 14.04
N CYS A 188 22.81 -17.54 13.72
CA CYS A 188 22.11 -17.35 12.45
C CYS A 188 21.65 -15.92 12.27
N PHE A 189 21.06 -15.31 13.30
CA PHE A 189 20.53 -13.97 13.24
C PHE A 189 21.64 -12.90 13.10
N ASP A 190 22.72 -13.04 13.87
CA ASP A 190 23.86 -12.12 13.78
C ASP A 190 24.48 -12.16 12.38
N ALA A 191 24.65 -13.36 11.79
CA ALA A 191 25.11 -13.54 10.42
C ALA A 191 24.13 -12.97 9.40
N TYR A 192 22.83 -13.15 9.60
CA TYR A 192 21.80 -12.56 8.74
C TYR A 192 21.86 -11.04 8.72
N ILE A 193 21.93 -10.41 9.90
CA ILE A 193 22.05 -8.95 9.98
C ILE A 193 23.34 -8.45 9.35
N ALA A 194 24.46 -9.15 9.57
CA ALA A 194 25.75 -8.81 8.96
C ALA A 194 25.72 -8.92 7.42
N SER A 195 24.95 -9.84 6.86
CA SER A 195 24.80 -9.99 5.40
C SER A 195 24.07 -8.83 4.74
N LYS A 196 23.27 -8.05 5.48
CA LYS A 196 22.48 -6.92 4.99
C LYS A 196 23.32 -5.64 4.90
N LYS A 197 24.03 -5.43 3.79
CA LYS A 197 24.94 -4.28 3.58
C LYS A 197 24.30 -2.89 3.71
N LYS A 198 22.99 -2.76 3.46
CA LYS A 198 22.28 -1.46 3.47
C LYS A 198 20.89 -1.62 4.12
N ILE A 199 20.88 -1.73 5.44
CA ILE A 199 19.65 -1.82 6.21
C ILE A 199 19.44 -0.54 7.03
N SER A 200 18.20 -0.01 7.08
CA SER A 200 17.87 1.11 7.97
C SER A 200 17.79 0.64 9.42
N GLU A 201 18.13 1.52 10.38
CA GLU A 201 18.00 1.20 11.81
C GLU A 201 16.58 0.80 12.21
N SER A 202 15.58 1.38 11.55
CA SER A 202 14.17 0.99 11.76
C SER A 202 13.91 -0.45 11.32
N ALA A 203 14.40 -0.85 10.14
CA ALA A 203 14.25 -2.22 9.65
C ALA A 203 15.05 -3.22 10.51
N LYS A 204 16.26 -2.84 10.94
CA LYS A 204 17.07 -3.64 11.87
C LYS A 204 16.33 -3.89 13.19
N THR A 205 15.70 -2.84 13.74
CA THR A 205 14.87 -2.95 14.95
C THR A 205 13.68 -3.88 14.73
N ALA A 206 13.01 -3.80 13.55
CA ALA A 206 11.88 -4.67 13.23
C ALA A 206 12.30 -6.15 13.10
N TYR A 207 13.40 -6.42 12.38
CA TYR A 207 13.94 -7.78 12.28
C TYR A 207 14.35 -8.34 13.65
N LYS A 208 15.02 -7.51 14.47
CA LYS A 208 15.39 -7.89 15.83
C LYS A 208 14.17 -8.24 16.68
N GLY A 209 13.12 -7.40 16.66
CA GLY A 209 11.89 -7.67 17.40
C GLY A 209 11.17 -8.94 16.95
N SER A 210 11.15 -9.23 15.64
CA SER A 210 10.57 -10.48 15.13
C SER A 210 11.40 -11.71 15.53
N PHE A 211 12.72 -11.59 15.47
CA PHE A 211 13.63 -12.65 15.89
C PHE A 211 13.51 -12.94 17.40
N GLU A 212 13.52 -11.91 18.25
CA GLU A 212 13.41 -12.06 19.69
C GLU A 212 12.07 -12.70 20.10
N LEU A 213 10.98 -12.32 19.41
CA LEU A 213 9.68 -12.94 19.60
C LEU A 213 9.71 -14.43 19.22
N PHE A 214 10.23 -14.76 18.05
CA PHE A 214 10.37 -16.14 17.60
C PHE A 214 11.22 -16.97 18.56
N ALA A 215 12.39 -16.47 18.92
CA ALA A 215 13.29 -17.17 19.83
C ALA A 215 12.65 -17.46 21.20
N LYS A 216 11.92 -16.47 21.77
CA LYS A 216 11.19 -16.67 23.03
C LYS A 216 10.14 -17.77 22.92
N LEU A 217 9.30 -17.70 21.88
CA LEU A 217 8.21 -18.67 21.71
C LEU A 217 8.71 -20.07 21.31
N SER A 218 9.90 -20.18 20.70
CA SER A 218 10.52 -21.45 20.29
C SER A 218 11.52 -22.02 21.31
N GLY A 219 11.61 -21.46 22.51
CA GLY A 219 12.42 -22.03 23.60
C GLY A 219 13.85 -21.48 23.72
N GLY A 220 14.18 -20.34 23.10
CA GLY A 220 15.41 -19.60 23.38
C GLY A 220 16.32 -19.43 22.17
N GLU A 221 17.20 -18.43 22.27
CA GLU A 221 18.15 -18.06 21.19
C GLU A 221 19.30 -19.06 21.01
N SER A 222 19.58 -19.87 22.03
CA SER A 222 20.62 -20.90 22.04
C SER A 222 20.24 -22.19 21.32
N ARG A 223 18.95 -22.35 20.96
CA ARG A 223 18.51 -23.53 20.22
C ARG A 223 19.15 -23.57 18.83
N MET A 224 19.44 -24.78 18.38
CA MET A 224 19.99 -25.02 17.06
C MET A 224 18.90 -24.81 15.99
N ALA A 225 19.21 -24.04 14.94
CA ALA A 225 18.22 -23.69 13.92
C ALA A 225 17.70 -24.89 13.13
N HIS A 226 18.48 -25.96 13.00
CA HIS A 226 18.08 -27.17 12.29
C HIS A 226 17.24 -28.14 13.13
N GLU A 227 17.19 -27.96 14.46
CA GLU A 227 16.39 -28.79 15.36
C GLU A 227 14.95 -28.34 15.52
N ILE A 228 14.62 -27.13 15.05
CA ILE A 228 13.26 -26.61 15.13
C ILE A 228 12.39 -27.35 14.14
N THR A 229 11.34 -27.99 14.62
CA THR A 229 10.43 -28.81 13.81
C THR A 229 9.39 -27.98 13.07
N GLU A 230 8.79 -28.56 12.03
CA GLU A 230 7.68 -27.93 11.31
C GLU A 230 6.47 -27.65 12.22
N VAL A 231 6.23 -28.51 13.21
CA VAL A 231 5.17 -28.32 14.21
C VAL A 231 5.40 -27.06 15.04
N GLU A 232 6.65 -26.82 15.48
CA GLU A 232 6.97 -25.63 16.27
C GLU A 232 6.82 -24.32 15.46
N PHE A 233 7.00 -24.34 14.14
CA PHE A 233 6.67 -23.18 13.29
C PHE A 233 5.16 -22.94 13.20
N MET A 234 4.35 -24.00 13.15
CA MET A 234 2.89 -23.89 13.18
C MET A 234 2.42 -23.36 14.54
N GLU A 235 2.93 -23.94 15.64
CA GLU A 235 2.65 -23.46 17.01
C GLU A 235 3.04 -21.99 17.19
N PHE A 236 4.21 -21.58 16.67
CA PHE A 236 4.60 -20.16 16.69
C PHE A 236 3.57 -19.29 15.98
N ASN A 237 3.15 -19.68 14.77
CA ASN A 237 2.14 -18.93 14.03
C ASN A 237 0.82 -18.83 14.79
N ASP A 238 0.33 -19.93 15.35
CA ASP A 238 -0.92 -19.96 16.09
C ASP A 238 -0.83 -19.14 17.39
N ALA A 239 0.31 -19.19 18.08
CA ALA A 239 0.56 -18.42 19.29
C ALA A 239 0.57 -16.90 19.06
N LEU A 240 0.82 -16.42 17.83
CA LEU A 240 0.77 -14.97 17.53
C LEU A 240 -0.61 -14.36 17.81
N ALA A 241 -1.69 -15.14 17.73
CA ALA A 241 -3.04 -14.68 18.07
C ALA A 241 -3.21 -14.37 19.57
N PHE A 242 -2.30 -14.87 20.40
CA PHE A 242 -2.32 -14.71 21.87
C PHE A 242 -1.19 -13.81 22.39
N VAL A 243 -0.37 -13.24 21.52
CA VAL A 243 0.70 -12.31 21.91
C VAL A 243 0.12 -10.96 22.30
N PRO A 244 0.33 -10.48 23.54
CA PRO A 244 -0.21 -9.19 23.98
C PRO A 244 0.39 -8.02 23.21
N ALA A 245 -0.44 -7.08 22.78
CA ALA A 245 0.04 -5.83 22.24
C ALA A 245 0.89 -5.09 23.29
N HIS A 246 2.11 -4.71 22.90
CA HIS A 246 3.08 -4.05 23.79
C HIS A 246 3.53 -4.87 25.01
N ALA A 247 3.58 -6.21 24.93
CA ALA A 247 3.95 -7.10 26.02
C ALA A 247 5.19 -6.63 26.82
N THR A 248 6.29 -6.29 26.13
CA THR A 248 7.51 -5.81 26.78
C THR A 248 7.32 -4.53 27.60
N LYS A 249 6.51 -3.57 27.14
CA LYS A 249 6.22 -2.32 27.86
C LYS A 249 5.32 -2.54 29.07
N ARG A 250 4.50 -3.60 29.01
CA ARG A 250 3.56 -3.99 30.07
C ARG A 250 4.20 -4.96 31.08
N GLY A 251 5.47 -5.36 30.84
CA GLY A 251 6.13 -6.35 31.71
C GLY A 251 5.51 -7.75 31.63
N ILE A 252 4.79 -8.06 30.54
CA ILE A 252 4.17 -9.37 30.37
C ILE A 252 5.21 -10.34 29.86
N GLU A 253 5.42 -11.42 30.61
CA GLU A 253 6.33 -12.48 30.21
C GLU A 253 5.66 -13.41 29.21
N LEU A 254 6.33 -13.62 28.06
CA LEU A 254 5.90 -14.56 27.04
C LEU A 254 6.50 -15.94 27.33
N LYS A 255 5.67 -16.95 27.32
CA LYS A 255 6.04 -18.37 27.46
C LYS A 255 6.32 -19.00 26.10
N ARG A 256 6.61 -20.29 26.04
CA ARG A 256 6.68 -21.06 24.80
C ARG A 256 5.34 -21.03 24.04
N ALA A 257 5.38 -21.19 22.72
CA ALA A 257 4.20 -21.14 21.87
C ALA A 257 3.10 -22.11 22.32
N ALA A 258 3.44 -23.36 22.55
CA ALA A 258 2.49 -24.37 23.02
C ALA A 258 1.84 -23.98 24.36
N ASP A 259 2.63 -23.44 25.31
CA ASP A 259 2.13 -23.01 26.63
C ASP A 259 1.19 -21.81 26.51
N MET A 260 1.48 -20.89 25.56
CA MET A 260 0.63 -19.70 25.30
C MET A 260 -0.69 -20.08 24.67
N ILE A 261 -0.71 -21.07 23.78
CA ILE A 261 -1.95 -21.58 23.16
C ILE A 261 -2.81 -22.27 24.23
N ALA A 262 -2.18 -23.10 25.11
CA ALA A 262 -2.89 -23.83 26.17
C ALA A 262 -3.39 -22.91 27.30
N SER A 263 -2.62 -21.88 27.65
CA SER A 263 -2.94 -20.92 28.71
C SER A 263 -2.46 -19.51 28.30
N PRO A 264 -3.31 -18.74 27.60
CA PRO A 264 -2.97 -17.39 27.18
C PRO A 264 -2.53 -16.52 28.36
N PRO A 265 -1.46 -15.72 28.20
CA PRO A 265 -0.94 -14.91 29.29
C PRO A 265 -1.93 -13.78 29.63
N MET A 266 -2.18 -13.55 30.89
CA MET A 266 -2.97 -12.40 31.37
C MET A 266 -2.05 -11.27 31.80
N GLY A 267 -2.42 -10.04 31.44
CA GLY A 267 -1.79 -8.83 31.94
C GLY A 267 -2.14 -8.58 33.41
N LYS A 268 -1.36 -7.70 34.06
CA LYS A 268 -1.68 -7.18 35.39
C LYS A 268 -1.77 -5.67 35.36
N ASP A 269 -2.73 -5.08 36.07
CA ASP A 269 -2.80 -3.64 36.30
C ASP A 269 -1.73 -3.18 37.31
N LYS A 270 -1.70 -1.89 37.61
CA LYS A 270 -0.75 -1.33 38.59
C LYS A 270 -0.99 -1.85 40.02
N ALA A 271 -2.17 -2.38 40.31
CA ALA A 271 -2.55 -2.95 41.59
C ALA A 271 -2.30 -4.48 41.64
N GLY A 272 -1.88 -5.10 40.51
CA GLY A 272 -1.60 -6.52 40.43
C GLY A 272 -2.79 -7.39 40.01
N ASN A 273 -3.96 -6.80 39.76
CA ASN A 273 -5.15 -7.54 39.33
C ASN A 273 -5.01 -8.02 37.89
N PRO A 274 -5.54 -9.21 37.52
CA PRO A 274 -5.58 -9.69 36.15
C PRO A 274 -6.35 -8.71 35.28
N VAL A 275 -5.75 -8.31 34.15
CA VAL A 275 -6.37 -7.45 33.14
C VAL A 275 -6.31 -8.15 31.81
N ASP A 276 -7.44 -8.17 31.13
CA ASP A 276 -7.49 -8.58 29.73
C ASP A 276 -6.75 -7.59 28.84
N TYR A 277 -6.18 -8.05 27.77
CA TYR A 277 -5.41 -7.22 26.84
C TYR A 277 -5.73 -7.56 25.40
N ASP A 278 -5.65 -6.55 24.54
CA ASP A 278 -5.69 -6.76 23.10
C ASP A 278 -4.44 -7.53 22.65
N ALA A 279 -4.62 -8.57 21.87
CA ALA A 279 -3.53 -9.23 21.17
C ALA A 279 -2.94 -8.31 20.09
N ILE A 280 -1.76 -8.66 19.57
CA ILE A 280 -1.23 -7.97 18.37
C ILE A 280 -2.20 -8.16 17.20
N SER A 281 -2.32 -7.13 16.35
CA SER A 281 -3.17 -7.23 15.15
C SER A 281 -2.63 -8.28 14.16
N GLY A 282 -3.52 -8.86 13.34
CA GLY A 282 -3.15 -9.79 12.28
C GLY A 282 -2.11 -9.21 11.32
N ASN A 283 -2.18 -7.91 11.02
CA ASN A 283 -1.16 -7.21 10.25
C ASN A 283 0.21 -7.21 10.94
N THR A 284 0.25 -7.05 12.27
CA THR A 284 1.50 -7.13 13.04
C THR A 284 2.02 -8.56 13.08
N ALA A 285 1.16 -9.56 13.28
CA ALA A 285 1.52 -10.97 13.20
C ALA A 285 2.11 -11.35 11.84
N ASN A 286 1.45 -10.91 10.75
CA ASN A 286 1.92 -11.11 9.38
C ASN A 286 3.27 -10.42 9.11
N LEU A 287 3.53 -9.25 9.71
CA LEU A 287 4.83 -8.58 9.61
C LEU A 287 5.93 -9.40 10.29
N HIS A 288 5.66 -9.99 11.46
CA HIS A 288 6.60 -10.91 12.11
C HIS A 288 6.91 -12.11 11.23
N CYS A 289 5.89 -12.77 10.66
CA CYS A 289 6.06 -13.89 9.73
C CYS A 289 6.88 -13.48 8.49
N THR A 290 6.61 -12.33 7.89
CA THR A 290 7.34 -11.83 6.71
C THR A 290 8.83 -11.56 7.03
N ASN A 291 9.12 -10.97 8.18
CA ASN A 291 10.49 -10.74 8.63
C ASN A 291 11.24 -12.04 8.86
N LEU A 292 10.57 -13.02 9.47
CA LEU A 292 11.11 -14.35 9.76
C LEU A 292 11.26 -15.19 8.50
N GLN A 293 10.35 -15.05 7.53
CA GLN A 293 10.51 -15.67 6.22
C GLN A 293 11.86 -15.30 5.59
N GLY A 294 12.17 -13.99 5.52
CA GLY A 294 13.46 -13.55 4.99
C GLY A 294 14.67 -14.00 5.82
N PHE A 295 14.50 -14.17 7.13
CA PHE A 295 15.54 -14.74 8.01
C PHE A 295 15.76 -16.23 7.73
N PHE A 296 14.71 -17.04 7.66
CA PHE A 296 14.83 -18.49 7.41
C PHE A 296 15.23 -18.79 5.97
N ASP A 297 14.90 -17.97 4.97
CA ASP A 297 15.50 -18.06 3.64
C ASP A 297 17.03 -17.97 3.71
N TYR A 298 17.54 -17.02 4.51
CA TYR A 298 18.98 -16.91 4.70
C TYR A 298 19.56 -18.13 5.45
N VAL A 299 18.91 -18.62 6.50
CA VAL A 299 19.35 -19.79 7.29
C VAL A 299 19.48 -21.02 6.41
N ILE A 300 18.49 -21.28 5.56
CA ILE A 300 18.47 -22.42 4.61
C ILE A 300 19.52 -22.24 3.52
N ASN A 301 19.54 -21.09 2.84
CA ASN A 301 20.48 -20.81 1.77
C ASN A 301 21.95 -20.79 2.23
N SER A 302 22.20 -20.61 3.51
CA SER A 302 23.55 -20.67 4.10
C SER A 302 23.91 -22.05 4.66
N GLY A 303 23.09 -23.07 4.44
CA GLY A 303 23.33 -24.45 4.89
C GLY A 303 23.24 -24.67 6.39
N ARG A 304 22.50 -23.80 7.12
CA ARG A 304 22.32 -23.94 8.58
C ARG A 304 21.05 -24.69 8.97
N ARG A 305 20.15 -24.91 8.02
CA ARG A 305 18.96 -25.73 8.08
C ARG A 305 18.71 -26.34 6.70
N ASN A 306 18.25 -27.57 6.65
CA ASN A 306 17.80 -28.24 5.41
C ASN A 306 16.28 -28.10 5.25
N GLY A 307 15.79 -28.30 4.05
CA GLY A 307 14.35 -28.29 3.71
C GLY A 307 13.85 -26.94 3.23
N ASP A 308 12.54 -26.86 3.04
CA ASP A 308 11.83 -25.64 2.61
C ASP A 308 11.72 -24.61 3.75
N ASN A 309 11.46 -23.36 3.37
CA ASN A 309 11.15 -22.34 4.36
C ASN A 309 9.72 -22.50 4.89
N PRO A 310 9.52 -22.81 6.16
CA PRO A 310 8.18 -23.07 6.70
C PRO A 310 7.24 -21.86 6.63
N PHE A 311 7.78 -20.64 6.76
CA PHE A 311 6.99 -19.40 6.73
C PHE A 311 6.31 -19.11 5.37
N VAL A 312 6.70 -19.79 4.29
CA VAL A 312 6.04 -19.67 2.97
C VAL A 312 4.65 -20.31 2.99
N LYS A 313 4.49 -21.40 3.75
CA LYS A 313 3.28 -22.24 3.79
C LYS A 313 2.34 -21.91 4.94
N LEU A 314 2.77 -21.10 5.92
CA LEU A 314 1.95 -20.76 7.07
C LEU A 314 0.76 -19.87 6.68
N PRO A 315 -0.42 -20.12 7.29
CA PRO A 315 -1.60 -19.30 7.03
C PRO A 315 -1.39 -17.87 7.51
N ARG A 316 -1.95 -16.90 6.78
CA ARG A 316 -1.93 -15.50 7.16
C ARG A 316 -3.00 -15.20 8.21
N HIS A 317 -2.64 -14.34 9.17
CA HIS A 317 -3.57 -13.83 10.15
C HIS A 317 -4.51 -12.79 9.55
N SER A 318 -5.77 -12.81 9.99
CA SER A 318 -6.75 -11.76 9.65
C SER A 318 -7.42 -11.29 10.93
N ASP A 319 -7.63 -10.00 11.07
CA ASP A 319 -8.30 -9.40 12.25
C ASP A 319 -9.85 -9.61 12.22
N GLY A 320 -10.36 -10.36 11.26
CA GLY A 320 -11.77 -10.76 11.15
C GLY A 320 -12.70 -9.71 10.56
N GLU A 321 -12.61 -8.47 10.95
CA GLU A 321 -13.01 -7.28 10.22
C GLU A 321 -11.71 -6.63 9.73
N GLU A 322 -11.62 -6.30 8.44
CA GLU A 322 -10.59 -5.35 7.98
C GLU A 322 -10.84 -4.08 8.80
N ILE A 323 -10.05 -3.91 9.85
CA ILE A 323 -9.87 -2.58 10.41
C ILE A 323 -9.16 -1.84 9.30
N GLY A 324 -9.95 -1.16 8.46
CA GLY A 324 -9.44 -0.29 7.41
C GLY A 324 -8.34 0.58 8.00
N GLY A 325 -7.40 1.04 7.18
CA GLY A 325 -6.42 2.03 7.56
C GLY A 325 -7.07 3.26 8.20
N ALA A 326 -6.33 4.30 8.47
CA ALA A 326 -6.92 5.56 8.87
C ALA A 326 -7.96 5.97 7.80
N ASP A 327 -9.13 6.39 8.25
CA ASP A 327 -10.17 6.90 7.37
C ASP A 327 -9.92 8.40 7.12
N GLY A 328 -10.21 8.90 5.91
CA GLY A 328 -10.21 10.33 5.62
C GLY A 328 -11.21 11.10 6.52
N PHE A 329 -10.99 12.40 6.72
CA PHE A 329 -11.94 13.26 7.42
C PHE A 329 -13.07 13.67 6.48
N ASP A 330 -14.31 13.63 6.98
CA ASP A 330 -15.45 14.21 6.29
C ASP A 330 -15.53 15.73 6.48
N GLU A 331 -16.47 16.38 5.78
CA GLU A 331 -16.64 17.84 5.85
C GLU A 331 -16.98 18.32 7.25
N HIS A 332 -17.84 17.61 7.99
CA HIS A 332 -18.23 17.98 9.35
C HIS A 332 -17.01 17.95 10.29
N GLU A 333 -16.19 16.91 10.17
CA GLU A 333 -14.95 16.77 10.94
C GLU A 333 -13.94 17.86 10.57
N LEU A 334 -13.79 18.18 9.28
CA LEU A 334 -12.91 19.25 8.81
C LEU A 334 -13.40 20.64 9.33
N ARG A 335 -14.71 20.91 9.32
CA ARG A 335 -15.27 22.13 9.93
C ARG A 335 -14.93 22.25 11.41
N ALA A 336 -14.99 21.16 12.16
CA ALA A 336 -14.61 21.15 13.58
C ALA A 336 -13.11 21.38 13.77
N ILE A 337 -12.26 20.77 12.93
CA ILE A 337 -10.80 20.90 12.99
C ILE A 337 -10.35 22.33 12.65
N PHE A 338 -10.93 22.94 11.61
CA PHE A 338 -10.51 24.26 11.10
C PHE A 338 -11.35 25.42 11.66
N LYS A 339 -12.13 25.16 12.70
CA LYS A 339 -12.87 26.21 13.41
C LYS A 339 -11.90 27.26 13.96
N PRO A 340 -12.01 28.56 13.58
CA PRO A 340 -11.07 29.59 13.98
C PRO A 340 -10.89 29.70 15.49
N GLU A 341 -11.98 29.61 16.27
CA GLU A 341 -11.95 29.71 17.72
C GLU A 341 -11.11 28.61 18.39
N SER A 342 -10.89 27.51 17.70
CA SER A 342 -10.08 26.40 18.19
C SER A 342 -8.65 26.47 17.67
N LEU A 343 -8.45 26.69 16.36
CA LEU A 343 -7.14 26.65 15.72
C LEU A 343 -6.30 27.88 16.06
N MET A 344 -6.92 29.06 16.17
CA MET A 344 -6.25 30.31 16.57
C MET A 344 -5.81 30.34 18.06
N GLN A 345 -6.14 29.31 18.84
CA GLN A 345 -5.61 29.14 20.21
C GLN A 345 -4.26 28.41 20.22
N ALA A 346 -3.65 28.17 19.06
CA ALA A 346 -2.35 27.52 18.96
C ALA A 346 -1.28 28.32 19.72
N LYS A 347 -0.53 27.62 20.59
CA LYS A 347 0.56 28.21 21.39
C LYS A 347 1.92 28.10 20.72
N ARG A 348 1.99 27.36 19.61
CA ARG A 348 3.23 27.09 18.86
C ARG A 348 2.94 26.81 17.39
N PRO A 349 3.91 27.07 16.50
CA PRO A 349 3.71 26.96 15.05
C PRO A 349 3.21 25.58 14.61
N SER A 350 3.72 24.52 15.24
CA SER A 350 3.34 23.16 14.89
C SER A 350 1.87 22.84 15.12
N GLN A 351 1.22 23.50 16.07
CA GLN A 351 -0.21 23.30 16.33
C GLN A 351 -1.09 23.99 15.29
N PHE A 352 -0.64 25.10 14.74
CA PHE A 352 -1.36 25.88 13.74
C PHE A 352 -1.10 25.36 12.31
N TRP A 353 0.18 25.30 11.92
CA TRP A 353 0.56 25.00 10.53
C TRP A 353 0.48 23.51 10.15
N THR A 354 0.58 22.59 11.12
CA THR A 354 0.59 21.15 10.75
C THR A 354 -0.74 20.67 10.15
N PRO A 355 -1.93 20.96 10.74
CA PRO A 355 -3.19 20.55 10.14
C PRO A 355 -3.43 21.21 8.77
N LEU A 356 -3.10 22.51 8.62
CA LEU A 356 -3.23 23.24 7.36
C LEU A 356 -2.34 22.63 6.28
N LEU A 357 -1.04 22.48 6.54
CA LEU A 357 -0.12 21.85 5.58
C LEU A 357 -0.50 20.40 5.27
N ALA A 358 -0.97 19.64 6.25
CA ALA A 358 -1.37 18.26 6.03
C ALA A 358 -2.60 18.18 5.10
N LEU A 359 -3.58 19.06 5.26
CA LEU A 359 -4.80 19.13 4.44
C LEU A 359 -4.48 19.53 2.98
N TYR A 360 -3.72 20.60 2.78
CA TYR A 360 -3.46 21.11 1.43
C TYR A 360 -2.37 20.35 0.66
N THR A 361 -1.57 19.53 1.33
CA THR A 361 -0.45 18.82 0.67
C THR A 361 -0.55 17.31 0.67
N GLY A 362 -1.31 16.71 1.57
CA GLY A 362 -1.32 15.27 1.80
C GLY A 362 0.05 14.70 2.18
N ALA A 363 1.01 15.55 2.58
CA ALA A 363 2.36 15.13 2.90
C ALA A 363 2.40 14.29 4.19
N ARG A 364 3.34 13.34 4.25
CA ARG A 364 3.54 12.56 5.47
C ARG A 364 4.05 13.46 6.60
N LEU A 365 3.62 13.21 7.83
CA LEU A 365 4.03 14.02 8.98
C LEU A 365 5.55 14.17 9.11
N ASN A 366 6.33 13.12 8.79
CA ASN A 366 7.79 13.23 8.80
C ASN A 366 8.32 14.15 7.68
N GLU A 367 7.66 14.22 6.53
CA GLU A 367 7.99 15.13 5.45
C GLU A 367 7.76 16.57 5.92
N LEU A 368 6.61 16.86 6.53
CA LEU A 368 6.28 18.16 7.12
C LEU A 368 7.24 18.54 8.25
N ALA A 369 7.49 17.62 9.18
CA ALA A 369 8.38 17.86 10.33
C ALA A 369 9.83 18.20 9.92
N CYS A 370 10.26 17.78 8.75
CA CYS A 370 11.59 18.00 8.23
C CYS A 370 11.70 19.18 7.26
N LEU A 371 10.62 19.94 7.02
CA LEU A 371 10.64 21.08 6.10
C LEU A 371 11.65 22.15 6.54
N LYS A 372 12.40 22.65 5.58
CA LYS A 372 13.27 23.82 5.72
C LYS A 372 12.67 24.97 4.91
N LEU A 373 12.99 26.19 5.25
CA LEU A 373 12.58 27.37 4.48
C LEU A 373 13.08 27.30 3.01
N ALA A 374 14.26 26.69 2.79
CA ALA A 374 14.81 26.46 1.45
C ALA A 374 14.09 25.36 0.64
N ASP A 375 13.08 24.70 1.19
CA ASP A 375 12.27 23.73 0.44
C ASP A 375 11.03 24.37 -0.18
N PHE A 376 10.73 25.61 0.19
CA PHE A 376 9.72 26.43 -0.47
C PHE A 376 10.42 27.06 -1.68
N VAL A 377 10.03 26.61 -2.86
CA VAL A 377 10.66 26.94 -4.14
C VAL A 377 9.59 27.33 -5.16
N GLU A 378 9.98 28.08 -6.17
CA GLU A 378 9.14 28.33 -7.31
C GLU A 378 9.57 27.42 -8.48
N GLU A 379 8.62 26.81 -9.16
CA GLU A 379 8.83 26.03 -10.37
C GLU A 379 7.84 26.48 -11.45
N LYS A 380 8.35 27.08 -12.52
CA LYS A 380 7.54 27.63 -13.64
C LYS A 380 6.42 28.59 -13.20
N GLY A 381 6.73 29.47 -12.26
CA GLY A 381 5.78 30.44 -11.73
C GLY A 381 4.78 29.84 -10.71
N ILE A 382 4.93 28.58 -10.33
CA ILE A 382 4.09 27.93 -9.32
C ILE A 382 4.91 27.76 -8.03
N PRO A 383 4.48 28.37 -6.94
CA PRO A 383 5.07 28.09 -5.63
C PRO A 383 4.83 26.65 -5.20
N CYS A 384 5.88 25.99 -4.69
CA CYS A 384 5.85 24.58 -4.39
C CYS A 384 6.63 24.26 -3.11
N ILE A 385 6.26 23.17 -2.46
CA ILE A 385 7.09 22.50 -1.46
C ILE A 385 7.90 21.40 -2.15
N SER A 386 9.24 21.48 -2.07
CA SER A 386 10.15 20.47 -2.59
C SER A 386 10.43 19.40 -1.54
N ILE A 387 9.79 18.25 -1.67
CA ILE A 387 10.06 17.08 -0.83
C ILE A 387 11.24 16.31 -1.43
N ARG A 388 12.41 16.39 -0.79
CA ARG A 388 13.67 15.84 -1.29
C ARG A 388 14.26 14.80 -0.36
N TYR A 389 15.00 13.87 -0.95
CA TYR A 389 15.91 13.00 -0.23
C TYR A 389 17.25 13.73 -0.03
N VAL A 390 17.70 13.80 1.21
CA VAL A 390 19.07 14.21 1.50
C VAL A 390 19.84 12.96 1.91
N PRO A 391 20.80 12.47 1.08
CA PRO A 391 21.57 11.29 1.41
C PRO A 391 22.26 11.46 2.77
N ARG A 392 22.28 10.39 3.57
CA ARG A 392 23.18 10.35 4.74
C ARG A 392 24.62 10.43 4.25
N ALA A 393 25.43 11.29 4.84
CA ALA A 393 26.85 11.27 4.61
C ALA A 393 27.42 9.89 5.02
N LYS A 394 28.48 9.46 4.33
CA LYS A 394 29.11 8.16 4.60
C LYS A 394 29.60 8.12 6.06
N PRO A 395 29.41 6.99 6.78
CA PRO A 395 29.98 6.82 8.13
C PRO A 395 31.47 7.10 8.11
N GLY A 396 31.97 7.81 9.13
CA GLY A 396 33.41 8.15 9.26
C GLY A 396 33.82 9.47 8.63
N THR A 397 32.93 10.21 7.94
CA THR A 397 33.24 11.55 7.45
C THR A 397 32.84 12.63 8.45
N ILE A 398 33.58 13.78 8.46
CA ILE A 398 33.22 14.97 9.27
C ILE A 398 31.80 15.43 8.98
N GLU A 399 31.36 15.28 7.73
CA GLU A 399 29.98 15.53 7.31
C GLU A 399 28.96 14.56 7.93
N HIS A 400 29.33 13.32 8.22
CA HIS A 400 28.44 12.34 8.87
C HIS A 400 28.11 12.78 10.29
N ASN A 401 29.04 13.28 11.03
CA ASN A 401 28.84 13.76 12.40
C ASN A 401 28.02 15.07 12.44
N LYS A 402 28.16 15.94 11.42
CA LYS A 402 27.37 17.17 11.26
C LYS A 402 25.97 16.92 10.69
N LYS A 403 25.77 15.83 9.90
CA LYS A 403 24.53 15.49 9.21
C LYS A 403 23.69 14.40 9.90
N LYS A 404 23.86 14.18 11.22
CA LYS A 404 23.01 13.26 12.01
C LYS A 404 21.49 13.49 11.87
N ALA A 405 21.11 14.64 11.31
CA ALA A 405 19.73 15.06 11.05
C ALA A 405 19.36 15.00 9.54
N ALA A 406 19.98 14.12 8.74
CA ALA A 406 19.64 14.01 7.32
C ALA A 406 18.21 13.51 7.12
N ARG A 407 17.46 14.17 6.23
CA ARG A 407 16.12 13.75 5.82
C ARG A 407 16.16 12.35 5.24
N SER A 408 15.39 11.43 5.78
CA SER A 408 15.10 10.17 5.12
C SER A 408 13.69 10.22 4.58
N VAL A 409 13.52 10.19 3.26
CA VAL A 409 12.25 9.84 2.63
C VAL A 409 12.17 8.32 2.56
N LYS A 410 10.96 7.76 2.75
CA LYS A 410 10.76 6.31 2.85
C LYS A 410 11.16 5.58 1.57
N THR A 411 10.99 6.21 0.41
CA THR A 411 11.29 5.65 -0.93
C THR A 411 11.78 6.73 -1.89
N ALA A 412 12.48 6.35 -2.95
CA ALA A 412 12.85 7.26 -4.05
C ALA A 412 11.62 7.90 -4.72
N THR A 413 10.46 7.25 -4.62
CA THR A 413 9.18 7.74 -5.13
C THR A 413 8.60 8.90 -4.31
N SER A 414 9.10 9.15 -3.11
CA SER A 414 8.67 10.28 -2.27
C SER A 414 9.25 11.62 -2.72
N ILE A 415 10.27 11.65 -3.59
CA ILE A 415 10.86 12.89 -4.11
C ILE A 415 9.89 13.53 -5.09
N ARG A 416 9.39 14.72 -4.76
CA ARG A 416 8.38 15.42 -5.56
C ARG A 416 8.32 16.91 -5.25
N LEU A 417 7.67 17.65 -6.15
CA LEU A 417 7.18 18.99 -5.88
C LEU A 417 5.68 18.89 -5.58
N VAL A 418 5.24 19.58 -4.55
CA VAL A 418 3.82 19.73 -4.20
C VAL A 418 3.47 21.19 -4.36
N PRO A 419 2.57 21.56 -5.30
CA PRO A 419 2.09 22.93 -5.44
C PRO A 419 1.52 23.44 -4.11
N LEU A 420 1.82 24.68 -3.78
CA LEU A 420 1.35 25.31 -2.56
C LEU A 420 0.01 26.00 -2.84
N HIS A 421 -1.05 25.55 -2.15
CA HIS A 421 -2.40 26.07 -2.37
C HIS A 421 -2.49 27.57 -2.07
N PRO A 422 -3.24 28.36 -2.87
CA PRO A 422 -3.42 29.81 -2.64
C PRO A 422 -3.87 30.16 -1.24
N ASP A 423 -4.80 29.41 -0.65
CA ASP A 423 -5.30 29.62 0.72
C ASP A 423 -4.17 29.67 1.76
N LEU A 424 -3.08 28.90 1.57
CA LEU A 424 -1.96 28.96 2.50
C LEU A 424 -1.22 30.30 2.44
N TYR A 425 -1.22 30.96 1.27
CA TYR A 425 -0.70 32.31 1.12
C TYR A 425 -1.63 33.34 1.77
N GLU A 426 -2.93 33.21 1.56
CA GLU A 426 -3.93 34.09 2.17
C GLU A 426 -3.93 33.97 3.70
N ILE A 427 -3.71 32.75 4.22
CA ILE A 427 -3.52 32.53 5.67
C ILE A 427 -2.21 33.19 6.17
N GLY A 428 -1.22 33.43 5.28
CA GLY A 428 0.00 34.16 5.62
C GLY A 428 1.23 33.27 5.89
N ILE A 429 1.39 32.20 5.12
CA ILE A 429 2.56 31.29 5.26
C ILE A 429 3.89 32.02 5.01
N GLU A 430 3.92 33.00 4.10
CA GLU A 430 5.11 33.80 3.82
C GLU A 430 5.48 34.68 5.02
N ALA A 431 4.50 35.36 5.60
CA ALA A 431 4.71 36.17 6.79
C ALA A 431 5.28 35.35 7.96
N TYR A 432 4.79 34.11 8.13
CA TYR A 432 5.36 33.19 9.10
C TYR A 432 6.80 32.80 8.78
N MET A 433 7.09 32.51 7.49
CA MET A 433 8.46 32.17 7.09
C MET A 433 9.43 33.34 7.28
N ASP A 434 8.98 34.58 7.08
CA ASP A 434 9.77 35.77 7.31
C ASP A 434 10.06 35.97 8.81
N ASP A 435 9.09 35.75 9.67
CA ASP A 435 9.29 35.73 11.11
C ASP A 435 10.34 34.68 11.54
N VAL A 436 10.29 33.50 10.96
CA VAL A 436 11.29 32.44 11.22
C VAL A 436 12.68 32.86 10.72
N ARG A 437 12.79 33.50 9.53
CA ARG A 437 14.05 34.04 9.01
C ARG A 437 14.63 35.13 9.91
N ALA A 438 13.76 36.03 10.37
CA ALA A 438 14.16 37.16 11.23
C ALA A 438 14.80 36.73 12.55
N ILE A 439 14.46 35.54 13.06
CA ILE A 439 15.08 34.97 14.26
C ILE A 439 16.26 34.02 13.94
N GLY A 440 16.72 33.97 12.68
CA GLY A 440 17.81 33.08 12.24
C GLY A 440 17.41 31.60 12.05
N GLY A 441 16.12 31.30 12.03
CA GLY A 441 15.62 29.94 11.81
C GLY A 441 15.81 29.50 10.35
N THR A 442 16.18 28.25 10.15
CA THR A 442 16.32 27.62 8.81
C THR A 442 15.27 26.56 8.52
N ARG A 443 14.54 26.13 9.53
CA ARG A 443 13.47 25.14 9.46
C ARG A 443 12.11 25.80 9.55
N PHE A 444 11.14 25.26 8.83
CA PHE A 444 9.76 25.73 8.93
C PHE A 444 9.20 25.59 10.35
N PHE A 445 9.54 24.49 11.03
CA PHE A 445 9.28 24.31 12.46
C PHE A 445 10.60 24.38 13.26
N PRO A 446 11.06 25.56 13.67
CA PRO A 446 12.38 25.73 14.27
C PRO A 446 12.49 25.10 15.67
N THR A 447 11.37 24.82 16.33
CA THR A 447 11.32 24.33 17.72
C THR A 447 11.07 22.82 17.83
N LEU A 448 11.01 22.06 16.69
CA LEU A 448 10.78 20.62 16.73
C LEU A 448 12.07 19.85 17.07
N PRO A 449 12.14 19.19 18.22
CA PRO A 449 13.28 18.36 18.58
C PRO A 449 13.30 17.08 17.72
N SER A 450 14.48 16.53 17.50
CA SER A 450 14.63 15.18 16.99
C SER A 450 14.62 14.17 18.15
N ASP A 451 14.00 13.01 17.94
CA ASP A 451 14.12 11.90 18.88
C ASP A 451 15.51 11.23 18.79
N THR A 452 15.77 10.25 19.65
CA THR A 452 17.03 9.47 19.67
C THR A 452 17.37 8.79 18.34
N LYS A 453 16.39 8.59 17.46
CA LYS A 453 16.55 8.04 16.11
C LYS A 453 16.64 9.11 15.02
N GLY A 454 16.69 10.40 15.39
CA GLY A 454 16.75 11.55 14.48
C GLY A 454 15.41 11.87 13.80
N LYS A 455 14.29 11.36 14.31
CA LYS A 455 12.95 11.62 13.78
C LYS A 455 12.30 12.79 14.52
N ARG A 456 11.58 13.62 13.78
CA ARG A 456 10.91 14.83 14.32
C ARG A 456 9.39 14.73 14.33
N GLU A 457 8.81 13.80 13.57
CA GLU A 457 7.36 13.66 13.40
C GLU A 457 6.60 13.27 14.66
N ARG A 458 7.27 12.67 15.65
CA ARG A 458 6.61 12.22 16.88
C ARG A 458 5.89 13.36 17.61
N ARG A 459 6.52 14.54 17.67
CA ARG A 459 5.92 15.70 18.31
C ARG A 459 4.71 16.21 17.53
N LEU A 460 4.80 16.30 16.20
CA LEU A 460 3.67 16.68 15.35
C LEU A 460 2.49 15.73 15.51
N SER A 461 2.75 14.43 15.50
CA SER A 461 1.72 13.41 15.70
C SER A 461 1.05 13.52 17.07
N HIS A 462 1.85 13.70 18.13
CA HIS A 462 1.32 13.85 19.49
C HIS A 462 0.47 15.11 19.63
N ASP A 463 1.00 16.26 19.20
CA ASP A 463 0.31 17.54 19.32
C ASP A 463 -0.96 17.58 18.48
N GLY A 464 -0.88 17.06 17.25
CA GLY A 464 -2.02 17.00 16.35
C GLY A 464 -3.12 16.07 16.86
N ASN A 465 -2.78 14.86 17.32
CA ASN A 465 -3.79 13.96 17.89
C ASN A 465 -4.39 14.51 19.19
N THR A 466 -3.62 15.26 19.98
CA THR A 466 -4.15 15.97 21.16
C THR A 466 -5.14 17.06 20.75
N TYR A 467 -4.84 17.78 19.66
CA TYR A 467 -5.76 18.77 19.10
C TYR A 467 -7.03 18.11 18.56
N LEU A 468 -6.92 17.03 17.78
CA LEU A 468 -8.07 16.28 17.27
C LEU A 468 -8.99 15.77 18.41
N LYS A 469 -8.39 15.35 19.55
CA LYS A 469 -9.17 15.01 20.76
C LYS A 469 -9.92 16.21 21.34
N LYS A 470 -9.25 17.37 21.39
CA LYS A 470 -9.86 18.61 21.92
C LYS A 470 -11.08 19.04 21.10
N VAL A 471 -11.04 18.87 19.77
CA VAL A 471 -12.14 19.23 18.86
C VAL A 471 -13.14 18.08 18.64
N GLY A 472 -13.00 16.94 19.33
CA GLY A 472 -13.96 15.85 19.32
C GLY A 472 -13.89 14.90 18.10
N VAL A 473 -12.85 15.01 17.26
CA VAL A 473 -12.75 14.25 15.99
C VAL A 473 -11.87 13.00 16.10
N HIS A 474 -11.03 12.92 17.14
CA HIS A 474 -10.08 11.83 17.25
C HIS A 474 -10.74 10.47 17.54
N VAL A 475 -10.51 9.49 16.66
CA VAL A 475 -10.82 8.09 16.91
C VAL A 475 -9.51 7.30 16.82
N PRO A 476 -9.11 6.58 17.89
CA PRO A 476 -7.87 5.80 17.87
C PRO A 476 -7.76 4.86 16.66
N ARG A 477 -6.63 4.90 15.99
CA ARG A 477 -6.32 4.13 14.76
C ARG A 477 -7.12 4.51 13.51
N LYS A 478 -8.28 5.18 13.62
CA LYS A 478 -9.14 5.55 12.49
C LYS A 478 -9.00 7.04 12.14
N LYS A 479 -9.28 7.95 13.08
CA LYS A 479 -9.23 9.41 12.84
C LYS A 479 -8.05 10.01 13.61
N VAL A 480 -6.92 10.11 12.92
CA VAL A 480 -5.62 10.55 13.45
C VAL A 480 -4.98 11.54 12.49
N MET A 481 -3.83 12.11 12.85
CA MET A 481 -3.13 13.05 11.95
C MET A 481 -2.79 12.48 10.56
N HIS A 482 -2.72 11.17 10.40
CA HIS A 482 -2.50 10.55 9.08
C HIS A 482 -3.75 10.63 8.20
N SER A 483 -4.93 10.72 8.80
CA SER A 483 -6.23 10.83 8.11
C SER A 483 -6.32 12.03 7.15
N PHE A 484 -5.58 13.12 7.42
CA PHE A 484 -5.49 14.23 6.45
C PHE A 484 -4.96 13.76 5.08
N ARG A 485 -3.99 12.82 5.10
CA ARG A 485 -3.46 12.30 3.86
C ARG A 485 -4.48 11.44 3.12
N ASP A 486 -5.26 10.65 3.86
CA ASP A 486 -6.31 9.81 3.28
C ASP A 486 -7.42 10.70 2.71
N THR A 487 -7.83 11.77 3.42
CA THR A 487 -8.73 12.83 2.89
C THR A 487 -8.20 13.40 1.56
N VAL A 488 -6.94 13.80 1.51
CA VAL A 488 -6.33 14.36 0.29
C VAL A 488 -6.31 13.34 -0.83
N CYS A 489 -6.00 12.08 -0.55
CA CYS A 489 -6.03 11.02 -1.56
C CYS A 489 -7.44 10.81 -2.12
N GLU A 490 -8.46 10.82 -1.27
CA GLU A 490 -9.87 10.70 -1.67
C GLU A 490 -10.31 11.90 -2.53
N MET A 491 -9.94 13.11 -2.12
CA MET A 491 -10.28 14.34 -2.87
C MET A 491 -9.58 14.44 -4.22
N LEU A 492 -8.34 13.93 -4.34
CA LEU A 492 -7.61 13.90 -5.61
C LEU A 492 -8.03 12.73 -6.51
N ALA A 493 -8.81 11.78 -6.02
CA ALA A 493 -9.35 10.67 -6.80
C ALA A 493 -10.62 11.05 -7.58
N VAL A 494 -10.69 12.27 -8.09
CA VAL A 494 -11.79 12.76 -8.90
C VAL A 494 -11.53 12.55 -10.40
N PRO A 495 -12.59 12.41 -11.24
CA PRO A 495 -12.43 12.14 -12.68
C PRO A 495 -11.57 13.16 -13.43
N ASP A 496 -11.56 14.40 -12.98
CA ASP A 496 -10.84 15.51 -13.64
C ASP A 496 -9.34 15.54 -13.34
N MET A 497 -8.86 14.72 -12.40
CA MET A 497 -7.44 14.61 -12.07
C MET A 497 -6.87 13.27 -12.56
N ASP A 498 -5.76 13.35 -13.30
CA ASP A 498 -5.04 12.16 -13.76
C ASP A 498 -4.36 11.42 -12.57
N ASP A 499 -4.56 10.11 -12.48
CA ASP A 499 -4.01 9.27 -11.40
C ASP A 499 -2.50 9.46 -11.20
N VAL A 500 -1.74 9.69 -12.27
CA VAL A 500 -0.29 9.92 -12.18
C VAL A 500 0.00 11.23 -11.45
N ARG A 501 -0.80 12.28 -11.66
CA ARG A 501 -0.64 13.57 -10.97
C ARG A 501 -1.12 13.51 -9.52
N ALA A 502 -2.19 12.77 -9.23
CA ALA A 502 -2.63 12.48 -7.87
C ALA A 502 -1.53 11.72 -7.09
N ASP A 503 -0.94 10.69 -7.72
CA ASP A 503 0.21 9.97 -7.19
C ASP A 503 1.44 10.87 -6.98
N GLN A 504 1.69 11.82 -7.91
CA GLN A 504 2.78 12.79 -7.78
C GLN A 504 2.53 13.75 -6.62
N TRP A 505 1.31 14.23 -6.43
CA TRP A 505 0.94 15.10 -5.31
C TRP A 505 1.20 14.41 -3.97
N THR A 506 0.65 13.23 -3.81
CA THR A 506 0.73 12.49 -2.53
C THR A 506 2.05 11.71 -2.35
N GLY A 507 2.79 11.42 -3.42
CA GLY A 507 4.02 10.61 -3.39
C GLY A 507 3.73 9.11 -3.22
N HIS A 508 2.61 8.63 -3.76
CA HIS A 508 2.36 7.20 -3.92
C HIS A 508 3.15 6.62 -5.10
N ALA A 509 3.43 5.33 -5.06
CA ALA A 509 4.09 4.67 -6.16
C ALA A 509 3.08 4.44 -7.27
N SER A 510 3.26 5.09 -8.44
CA SER A 510 2.42 4.78 -9.59
C SER A 510 2.57 3.31 -9.97
N GLN A 511 1.44 2.64 -10.17
CA GLN A 511 1.42 1.24 -10.58
C GLN A 511 1.79 1.08 -12.07
N THR A 512 1.68 2.14 -12.87
CA THR A 512 1.97 2.11 -14.30
C THR A 512 3.44 2.43 -14.61
N VAL A 513 3.98 1.81 -15.66
CA VAL A 513 5.34 2.09 -16.18
C VAL A 513 5.45 3.55 -16.61
N LYS A 514 4.42 4.08 -17.29
CA LYS A 514 4.32 5.48 -17.73
C LYS A 514 4.42 6.44 -16.54
N GLY A 515 3.65 6.21 -15.47
CA GLY A 515 3.70 7.04 -14.26
C GLY A 515 5.05 7.03 -13.55
N ARG A 516 5.80 5.92 -13.61
CA ARG A 516 7.16 5.87 -13.03
C ARG A 516 8.16 6.74 -13.79
N HIS A 517 8.04 6.86 -15.11
CA HIS A 517 8.92 7.68 -15.94
C HIS A 517 8.54 9.17 -15.94
N TYR A 518 7.25 9.50 -15.97
CA TYR A 518 6.76 10.88 -16.00
C TYR A 518 6.88 11.64 -14.67
N ARG A 519 7.10 10.96 -13.55
CA ARG A 519 7.28 11.57 -12.22
C ARG A 519 8.34 12.65 -12.12
N ARG A 520 9.31 12.64 -13.01
CA ARG A 520 10.41 13.62 -13.02
C ARG A 520 10.15 14.78 -13.95
N SER A 521 9.04 14.78 -14.66
CA SER A 521 8.71 15.85 -15.58
C SER A 521 8.18 17.07 -14.83
N LYS A 522 9.00 18.09 -14.74
CA LYS A 522 8.63 19.42 -14.25
C LYS A 522 7.63 20.13 -15.19
N ALA A 523 7.39 19.58 -16.39
CA ALA A 523 6.50 20.17 -17.39
C ALA A 523 5.03 20.19 -16.97
N ALA A 524 4.63 19.26 -16.09
CA ALA A 524 3.24 19.09 -15.67
C ALA A 524 2.86 19.88 -14.40
N ILE A 525 3.77 20.65 -13.77
CA ILE A 525 3.52 21.30 -12.48
C ILE A 525 2.36 22.29 -12.53
N GLN A 526 2.23 23.05 -13.62
CA GLN A 526 1.12 24.00 -13.78
C GLN A 526 -0.23 23.30 -13.89
N LEU A 527 -0.28 22.19 -14.63
CA LEU A 527 -1.49 21.38 -14.76
C LEU A 527 -1.82 20.66 -13.44
N GLN A 528 -0.80 20.14 -12.78
CA GLN A 528 -0.95 19.54 -11.45
C GLN A 528 -1.48 20.55 -10.43
N ALA A 529 -1.00 21.80 -10.46
CA ALA A 529 -1.49 22.87 -9.61
C ALA A 529 -2.95 23.19 -9.91
N LYS A 530 -3.29 23.39 -11.18
CA LYS A 530 -4.67 23.70 -11.60
C LYS A 530 -5.68 22.63 -11.14
N GLU A 531 -5.39 21.38 -11.43
CA GLU A 531 -6.26 20.26 -11.08
C GLU A 531 -6.32 20.04 -9.55
N GLY A 532 -5.15 20.06 -8.89
CA GLY A 532 -5.09 19.86 -7.45
C GLY A 532 -5.74 20.98 -6.64
N PHE A 533 -5.60 22.24 -7.05
CA PHE A 533 -6.28 23.34 -6.37
C PHE A 533 -7.80 23.26 -6.55
N GLY A 534 -8.28 22.82 -7.71
CA GLY A 534 -9.71 22.58 -7.93
C GLY A 534 -10.26 21.44 -7.05
N ALA A 535 -9.49 20.36 -6.90
CA ALA A 535 -9.87 19.20 -6.09
C ALA A 535 -9.79 19.49 -4.58
N LEU A 536 -8.77 20.25 -4.14
CA LEU A 536 -8.54 20.60 -2.72
C LEU A 536 -9.19 21.95 -2.35
N ASN A 537 -10.40 22.19 -2.81
CA ASN A 537 -11.17 23.38 -2.49
C ASN A 537 -12.04 23.15 -1.24
N PHE A 538 -11.82 23.95 -0.21
CA PHE A 538 -12.51 23.87 1.07
C PHE A 538 -13.27 25.18 1.40
N PRO A 539 -14.37 25.49 0.70
CA PRO A 539 -15.08 26.77 0.82
C PRO A 539 -15.70 27.01 2.22
N PHE A 540 -15.72 25.97 3.04
CA PHE A 540 -16.20 26.03 4.41
C PHE A 540 -15.13 26.42 5.44
N ILE A 541 -13.86 26.54 5.05
CA ILE A 541 -12.78 27.03 5.91
C ILE A 541 -12.75 28.56 5.82
N ASP A 542 -12.90 29.21 6.95
CA ASP A 542 -12.84 30.67 7.04
C ASP A 542 -11.36 31.12 7.02
N ILE A 543 -10.85 31.33 5.79
CA ILE A 543 -9.45 31.72 5.55
C ILE A 543 -9.12 33.06 6.18
N GLU A 544 -10.07 34.05 6.15
CA GLU A 544 -9.88 35.38 6.70
C GLU A 544 -9.71 35.32 8.21
N ALA A 545 -10.56 34.54 8.89
CA ALA A 545 -10.47 34.37 10.34
C ALA A 545 -9.22 33.56 10.78
N LEU A 546 -8.59 32.80 9.87
CA LEU A 546 -7.39 32.03 10.13
C LEU A 546 -6.08 32.77 9.76
N GLN A 547 -6.12 34.04 9.41
CA GLN A 547 -4.95 34.80 9.04
C GLN A 547 -3.87 34.80 10.13
N TYR A 548 -2.64 34.48 9.72
CA TYR A 548 -1.45 34.53 10.56
C TYR A 548 -1.10 35.97 10.91
N ARG A 549 -0.84 36.23 12.19
CA ARG A 549 -0.42 37.55 12.67
C ARG A 549 1.09 37.59 12.80
N HIS A 550 1.74 38.55 12.15
CA HIS A 550 3.18 38.77 12.26
C HIS A 550 3.63 38.78 13.72
N GLY A 551 4.70 38.05 14.01
CA GLY A 551 5.26 37.95 15.35
C GLY A 551 4.55 36.98 16.29
N TRP A 552 3.41 36.39 15.91
CA TRP A 552 2.59 35.58 16.82
C TRP A 552 3.38 34.48 17.55
N PHE A 553 4.31 33.82 16.87
CA PHE A 553 5.11 32.76 17.48
C PHE A 553 6.56 33.17 17.79
N ASN A 554 6.95 34.43 17.63
CA ASN A 554 8.35 34.86 17.72
C ASN A 554 8.97 34.60 19.09
N GLU A 555 8.27 34.94 20.18
CA GLU A 555 8.75 34.69 21.55
C GLU A 555 8.93 33.19 21.80
N TYR A 556 7.91 32.39 21.44
CA TYR A 556 7.98 30.95 21.59
C TYR A 556 9.14 30.35 20.78
N ASN A 557 9.30 30.76 19.52
CA ASN A 557 10.34 30.27 18.63
C ASN A 557 11.73 30.65 19.15
N LYS A 558 11.96 31.90 19.59
CA LYS A 558 13.23 32.35 20.16
C LYS A 558 13.60 31.56 21.42
N ALA A 559 12.65 31.32 22.30
CA ALA A 559 12.88 30.61 23.57
C ALA A 559 13.14 29.10 23.40
N ASN A 560 12.61 28.50 22.31
CA ASN A 560 12.58 27.03 22.13
C ASN A 560 13.30 26.54 20.85
N MET A 561 13.97 27.40 20.12
CA MET A 561 14.65 27.03 18.88
C MET A 561 15.67 25.93 19.11
N VAL A 562 15.63 24.91 18.26
CA VAL A 562 16.59 23.79 18.30
C VAL A 562 17.46 23.79 17.05
N PRO A 563 18.74 23.38 17.16
CA PRO A 563 19.70 23.38 16.06
C PRO A 563 19.27 22.56 14.84
#